data_0ed64b4faecd6cb0d70745ac7d8075e5
#
_entry.id   0ed64b4faecd6cb0d70745ac7d8075e5
#
_cell.length_a   1.000
_cell.length_b   1.000
_cell.length_c   1.000
_cell.angle_alpha   90.00
_cell.angle_beta   90.00
_cell.angle_gamma   90.00
#
_symmetry.space_group_name_H-M   'P 1'
#
loop_
_entity.id
_entity.type
_entity.pdbx_description
1 polymer ?
#
loop_
_entity_poly.entity_id
_entity_poly.type
_entity_poly.pdbx_seq_one_letter_code
_entity_poly.pdbx_strand_id
1 'polypeptide(L)'
;HIVKTLREKNKYVYEQKEEFDFSVIDVAGTPMERLCSKNADPNKIILYFHGGAYLHKLHNRHRSVAEYFAKKTDYVIYMPNYRVAPEDRYPSALEDGEKCYDYLLSSGFDPKKIAFMGDSAGGNLALALMLKLRDENKPLPFTALLFSPWADMLASGETYKTLYSTDLLFGEKGKTLDESNREKLLDSDIFLYCKDADRTSPYVSPVYGEYDGFPRMAIVAAKNEMLLADTLTIAEKLKKTGVEPALMIKHKMFHDYLLAIKYCREAKQAANFAIKFMKSVETRDN
;
A
#
# COMPACT_ATOMS: atom_id res chain seq x y z
N HIS A 1 -0.09 -15.92 -19.64
CA HIS A 1 1.14 -15.75 -20.44
C HIS A 1 1.74 -14.36 -20.26
N ILE A 2 0.91 -13.29 -20.25
CA ILE A 2 1.34 -11.89 -20.05
C ILE A 2 1.96 -11.70 -18.66
N VAL A 3 1.33 -12.25 -17.61
CA VAL A 3 1.82 -12.17 -16.22
C VAL A 3 3.20 -12.82 -16.08
N LYS A 4 3.40 -14.02 -16.67
CA LYS A 4 4.69 -14.71 -16.66
C LYS A 4 5.78 -13.91 -17.37
N THR A 5 5.48 -13.34 -18.55
CA THR A 5 6.43 -12.55 -19.34
C THR A 5 6.83 -11.26 -18.62
N LEU A 6 5.89 -10.59 -17.92
CA LEU A 6 6.18 -9.39 -17.12
C LEU A 6 7.04 -9.72 -15.89
N ARG A 7 6.86 -10.89 -15.27
CA ARG A 7 7.66 -11.36 -14.14
C ARG A 7 9.11 -11.70 -14.52
N GLU A 8 9.33 -12.35 -15.66
CA GLU A 8 10.67 -12.69 -16.14
C GLU A 8 11.52 -11.43 -16.45
N LYS A 9 10.87 -10.33 -16.87
CA LYS A 9 11.51 -9.03 -17.08
C LYS A 9 11.82 -8.26 -15.79
N ASN A 10 11.23 -8.64 -14.66
CA ASN A 10 11.36 -7.92 -13.38
C ASN A 10 12.49 -8.43 -12.46
N LYS A 11 13.48 -9.15 -12.99
CA LYS A 11 14.73 -9.45 -12.27
C LYS A 11 15.64 -8.21 -12.18
N TYR A 12 15.07 -7.06 -11.83
CA TYR A 12 15.88 -5.87 -11.61
C TYR A 12 16.55 -5.97 -10.23
N VAL A 13 17.84 -6.19 -10.25
CA VAL A 13 18.70 -5.99 -9.08
C VAL A 13 18.72 -4.49 -8.79
N TYR A 14 18.62 -4.13 -7.52
CA TYR A 14 18.79 -2.73 -7.13
C TYR A 14 20.25 -2.31 -7.35
N GLU A 15 20.45 -1.27 -8.16
CA GLU A 15 21.74 -0.62 -8.28
C GLU A 15 21.91 0.34 -7.11
N GLN A 16 22.71 -0.06 -6.12
CA GLN A 16 22.96 0.72 -4.94
C GLN A 16 23.67 2.04 -5.33
N LYS A 17 23.12 3.15 -4.82
CA LYS A 17 23.71 4.48 -4.95
C LYS A 17 24.52 4.80 -3.69
N GLU A 18 25.61 5.55 -3.85
CA GLU A 18 26.51 5.91 -2.75
C GLU A 18 25.82 6.67 -1.59
N GLU A 19 24.73 7.38 -1.89
CA GLU A 19 23.95 8.16 -0.90
C GLU A 19 23.05 7.30 -0.01
N PHE A 20 22.87 6.00 -0.33
CA PHE A 20 22.01 5.09 0.44
C PHE A 20 22.74 3.85 0.91
N ASP A 21 22.37 3.37 2.10
CA ASP A 21 22.69 2.04 2.56
C ASP A 21 21.54 1.10 2.18
N PHE A 22 21.91 -0.04 1.58
CA PHE A 22 20.96 -1.06 1.12
C PHE A 22 21.38 -2.44 1.58
N SER A 23 20.44 -3.23 2.05
CA SER A 23 20.64 -4.64 2.38
C SER A 23 19.34 -5.42 2.19
N VAL A 24 19.45 -6.74 2.15
CA VAL A 24 18.27 -7.64 2.13
C VAL A 24 18.37 -8.56 3.34
N ILE A 25 17.26 -8.69 4.07
CA ILE A 25 17.11 -9.52 5.24
C ILE A 25 16.13 -10.64 4.88
N ASP A 26 16.44 -11.88 5.20
CA ASP A 26 15.47 -12.97 5.10
C ASP A 26 14.66 -13.05 6.39
N VAL A 27 13.36 -12.83 6.29
CA VAL A 27 12.44 -12.93 7.41
C VAL A 27 11.59 -14.19 7.23
N ALA A 28 12.09 -15.30 7.75
CA ALA A 28 11.42 -16.61 7.67
C ALA A 28 10.94 -16.97 6.24
N GLY A 29 11.83 -16.80 5.25
CA GLY A 29 11.59 -17.07 3.85
C GLY A 29 10.98 -15.90 3.07
N THR A 30 10.70 -14.78 3.71
CA THR A 30 10.25 -13.54 3.05
C THR A 30 11.41 -12.56 2.95
N PRO A 31 11.99 -12.32 1.76
CA PRO A 31 13.03 -11.32 1.59
C PRO A 31 12.48 -9.93 1.90
N MET A 32 13.13 -9.19 2.77
CA MET A 32 12.78 -7.82 3.12
C MET A 32 13.96 -6.90 2.81
N GLU A 33 13.77 -5.98 1.86
CA GLU A 33 14.77 -4.97 1.52
C GLU A 33 14.79 -3.87 2.57
N ARG A 34 15.99 -3.47 2.98
CA ARG A 34 16.23 -2.33 3.87
C ARG A 34 16.97 -1.24 3.09
N LEU A 35 16.43 -0.03 3.07
CA LEU A 35 17.02 1.12 2.41
C LEU A 35 16.95 2.35 3.32
N CYS A 36 18.05 3.07 3.49
CA CYS A 36 18.08 4.30 4.26
C CYS A 36 19.14 5.28 3.74
N SER A 37 18.97 6.56 4.07
CA SER A 37 20.07 7.55 3.93
C SER A 37 21.14 7.30 5.01
N LYS A 38 22.35 7.80 4.79
CA LYS A 38 23.47 7.68 5.75
C LYS A 38 23.20 8.35 7.10
N ASN A 39 22.27 9.29 7.15
CA ASN A 39 21.89 10.04 8.35
C ASN A 39 20.55 9.58 8.94
N ALA A 40 20.06 8.40 8.59
CA ALA A 40 18.80 7.87 9.12
C ALA A 40 18.93 7.54 10.61
N ASP A 41 17.87 7.80 11.38
CA ASP A 41 17.71 7.27 12.73
C ASP A 41 17.34 5.77 12.61
N PRO A 42 18.19 4.86 13.09
CA PRO A 42 17.93 3.43 12.97
C PRO A 42 16.66 2.97 13.69
N ASN A 43 16.12 3.78 14.62
CA ASN A 43 14.92 3.44 15.37
C ASN A 43 13.63 3.92 14.70
N LYS A 44 13.69 4.75 13.67
CA LYS A 44 12.54 5.26 12.92
C LYS A 44 12.33 4.46 11.65
N ILE A 45 11.18 3.84 11.52
CA ILE A 45 10.91 2.86 10.46
C ILE A 45 9.68 3.23 9.64
N ILE A 46 9.80 3.09 8.33
CA ILE A 46 8.65 2.94 7.43
C ILE A 46 8.66 1.50 6.92
N LEU A 47 7.63 0.73 7.26
CA LEU A 47 7.36 -0.58 6.67
C LEU A 47 6.49 -0.36 5.44
N TYR A 48 7.08 -0.50 4.25
CA TYR A 48 6.47 -0.18 2.97
C TYR A 48 6.02 -1.43 2.23
N PHE A 49 4.73 -1.63 2.10
CA PHE A 49 4.10 -2.67 1.31
C PHE A 49 3.88 -2.17 -0.12
N HIS A 50 4.50 -2.82 -1.09
CA HIS A 50 4.44 -2.39 -2.49
C HIS A 50 3.10 -2.74 -3.15
N GLY A 51 2.70 -1.96 -4.16
CA GLY A 51 1.58 -2.26 -5.02
C GLY A 51 1.85 -3.34 -6.06
N GLY A 52 0.92 -3.50 -7.01
CA GLY A 52 1.04 -4.44 -8.11
C GLY A 52 -0.01 -5.55 -8.12
N ALA A 53 -1.22 -5.25 -7.61
CA ALA A 53 -2.39 -6.13 -7.62
C ALA A 53 -2.15 -7.52 -7.00
N TYR A 54 -1.19 -7.66 -6.08
CA TYR A 54 -0.74 -8.95 -5.55
C TYR A 54 -0.25 -9.94 -6.62
N LEU A 55 0.08 -9.44 -7.82
CA LEU A 55 0.60 -10.22 -8.95
C LEU A 55 2.07 -9.92 -9.24
N HIS A 56 2.51 -8.71 -8.91
CA HIS A 56 3.86 -8.24 -9.18
C HIS A 56 4.66 -8.16 -7.88
N LYS A 57 5.92 -8.57 -7.98
CA LYS A 57 6.92 -8.43 -6.92
C LYS A 57 7.42 -6.98 -6.82
N LEU A 58 8.12 -6.68 -5.74
CA LEU A 58 8.85 -5.43 -5.55
C LEU A 58 9.75 -5.10 -6.75
N HIS A 59 9.66 -3.87 -7.26
CA HIS A 59 10.44 -3.44 -8.43
C HIS A 59 11.00 -2.02 -8.29
N ASN A 60 11.83 -1.58 -9.25
CA ASN A 60 12.60 -0.33 -9.16
C ASN A 60 11.78 0.96 -9.00
N ARG A 61 10.49 0.98 -9.40
CA ARG A 61 9.64 2.16 -9.16
C ARG A 61 9.34 2.31 -7.67
N HIS A 62 9.03 1.20 -6.96
CA HIS A 62 8.85 1.23 -5.50
C HIS A 62 10.14 1.62 -4.79
N ARG A 63 11.29 1.09 -5.23
CA ARG A 63 12.60 1.51 -4.69
C ARG A 63 12.86 2.99 -4.91
N SER A 64 12.39 3.57 -6.03
CA SER A 64 12.51 5.03 -6.27
C SER A 64 11.64 5.85 -5.32
N VAL A 65 10.48 5.32 -4.92
CA VAL A 65 9.65 5.91 -3.87
C VAL A 65 10.39 5.82 -2.53
N ALA A 66 10.92 4.65 -2.19
CA ALA A 66 11.69 4.45 -0.95
C ALA A 66 12.92 5.38 -0.88
N GLU A 67 13.68 5.52 -1.97
CA GLU A 67 14.79 6.48 -2.07
C GLU A 67 14.34 7.93 -1.80
N TYR A 68 13.16 8.30 -2.34
CA TYR A 68 12.63 9.64 -2.11
C TYR A 68 12.29 9.88 -0.64
N PHE A 69 11.62 8.91 0.00
CA PHE A 69 11.30 8.98 1.43
C PHE A 69 12.57 8.97 2.29
N ALA A 70 13.51 8.07 2.03
CA ALA A 70 14.79 8.00 2.75
C ALA A 70 15.60 9.30 2.64
N LYS A 71 15.55 9.98 1.48
CA LYS A 71 16.23 11.28 1.26
C LYS A 71 15.53 12.45 1.95
N LYS A 72 14.21 12.38 2.17
CA LYS A 72 13.39 13.48 2.71
C LYS A 72 13.06 13.31 4.20
N THR A 73 13.42 12.17 4.76
CA THR A 73 13.17 11.83 6.15
C THR A 73 14.44 11.23 6.77
N ASP A 74 14.42 11.02 8.07
CA ASP A 74 15.41 10.28 8.84
C ASP A 74 15.02 8.83 9.09
N TYR A 75 14.02 8.31 8.33
CA TYR A 75 13.49 6.96 8.50
C TYR A 75 14.25 5.92 7.68
N VAL A 76 14.37 4.71 8.25
CA VAL A 76 14.77 3.50 7.55
C VAL A 76 13.56 2.89 6.88
N ILE A 77 13.66 2.58 5.58
CA ILE A 77 12.55 2.01 4.80
C ILE A 77 12.77 0.50 4.70
N TYR A 78 11.84 -0.29 5.23
CA TYR A 78 11.79 -1.73 5.07
C TYR A 78 10.70 -2.10 4.06
N MET A 79 11.04 -2.92 3.08
CA MET A 79 10.15 -3.29 1.97
C MET A 79 10.07 -4.82 1.86
N PRO A 80 9.05 -5.46 2.44
CA PRO A 80 8.82 -6.88 2.23
C PRO A 80 8.56 -7.19 0.76
N ASN A 81 9.29 -8.16 0.20
CA ASN A 81 9.02 -8.71 -1.12
C ASN A 81 8.11 -9.95 -0.97
N TYR A 82 6.91 -9.70 -0.47
CA TYR A 82 5.93 -10.71 -0.07
C TYR A 82 5.51 -11.63 -1.22
N ARG A 83 4.95 -12.79 -0.89
CA ARG A 83 4.41 -13.77 -1.83
C ARG A 83 3.23 -13.19 -2.62
N VAL A 84 3.10 -13.58 -3.89
CA VAL A 84 2.10 -13.04 -4.81
C VAL A 84 1.44 -14.14 -5.63
N ALA A 85 0.22 -13.88 -6.08
CA ALA A 85 -0.52 -14.77 -6.97
C ALA A 85 0.13 -14.82 -8.37
N PRO A 86 -0.14 -15.86 -9.15
CA PRO A 86 -1.05 -16.97 -8.90
C PRO A 86 -0.48 -18.08 -8.01
N GLU A 87 0.85 -18.12 -7.77
CA GLU A 87 1.51 -19.18 -7.02
C GLU A 87 1.06 -19.16 -5.55
N ASP A 88 0.97 -17.95 -4.98
CA ASP A 88 0.62 -17.75 -3.58
C ASP A 88 -0.56 -16.78 -3.46
N ARG A 89 -1.74 -17.34 -3.20
CA ARG A 89 -2.98 -16.58 -3.02
C ARG A 89 -3.17 -16.15 -1.57
N TYR A 90 -4.25 -15.43 -1.31
CA TYR A 90 -4.67 -15.11 0.05
C TYR A 90 -4.72 -16.39 0.92
N PRO A 91 -4.18 -16.34 2.13
CA PRO A 91 -3.69 -15.17 2.89
C PRO A 91 -2.17 -14.91 2.82
N SER A 92 -1.43 -15.49 1.88
CA SER A 92 0.04 -15.54 1.87
C SER A 92 0.73 -14.18 2.03
N ALA A 93 0.25 -13.14 1.32
CA ALA A 93 0.84 -11.80 1.44
C ALA A 93 0.57 -11.18 2.82
N LEU A 94 -0.61 -11.42 3.40
CA LEU A 94 -0.97 -10.95 4.74
C LEU A 94 -0.08 -11.62 5.81
N GLU A 95 0.13 -12.93 5.69
CA GLU A 95 1.05 -13.69 6.57
C GLU A 95 2.48 -13.17 6.48
N ASP A 96 2.96 -12.88 5.26
CA ASP A 96 4.32 -12.35 5.06
C ASP A 96 4.46 -10.93 5.62
N GLY A 97 3.42 -10.09 5.45
CA GLY A 97 3.37 -8.76 6.05
C GLY A 97 3.43 -8.81 7.58
N GLU A 98 2.65 -9.72 8.19
CA GLU A 98 2.64 -9.96 9.63
C GLU A 98 4.00 -10.43 10.14
N LYS A 99 4.60 -11.46 9.50
CA LYS A 99 5.95 -11.95 9.84
C LYS A 99 6.99 -10.83 9.83
N CYS A 100 6.95 -9.96 8.82
CA CYS A 100 7.89 -8.84 8.73
C CYS A 100 7.67 -7.81 9.84
N TYR A 101 6.43 -7.53 10.21
CA TYR A 101 6.14 -6.65 11.34
C TYR A 101 6.53 -7.27 12.67
N ASP A 102 6.20 -8.55 12.92
CA ASP A 102 6.58 -9.29 14.12
C ASP A 102 8.12 -9.39 14.25
N TYR A 103 8.84 -9.52 13.12
CA TYR A 103 10.30 -9.46 13.11
C TYR A 103 10.81 -8.11 13.62
N LEU A 104 10.24 -6.99 13.17
CA LEU A 104 10.63 -5.67 13.65
C LEU A 104 10.37 -5.53 15.15
N LEU A 105 9.19 -5.93 15.63
CA LEU A 105 8.86 -5.87 17.05
C LEU A 105 9.79 -6.75 17.89
N SER A 106 10.04 -7.99 17.48
CA SER A 106 10.94 -8.92 18.18
C SER A 106 12.41 -8.47 18.15
N SER A 107 12.79 -7.67 17.13
CA SER A 107 14.10 -7.01 17.05
C SER A 107 14.22 -5.79 17.98
N GLY A 108 13.19 -5.46 18.76
CA GLY A 108 13.18 -4.39 19.74
C GLY A 108 12.75 -3.01 19.22
N PHE A 109 12.20 -2.92 17.98
CA PHE A 109 11.68 -1.66 17.48
C PHE A 109 10.36 -1.28 18.16
N ASP A 110 10.25 -0.02 18.56
CA ASP A 110 9.04 0.53 19.17
C ASP A 110 7.94 0.75 18.08
N PRO A 111 6.75 0.14 18.22
CA PRO A 111 5.64 0.35 17.30
C PRO A 111 5.26 1.84 17.16
N LYS A 112 5.50 2.66 18.19
CA LYS A 112 5.29 4.12 18.14
C LYS A 112 6.28 4.85 17.23
N LYS A 113 7.29 4.16 16.71
CA LYS A 113 8.27 4.66 15.74
C LYS A 113 8.22 3.94 14.40
N ILE A 114 7.23 3.07 14.21
CA ILE A 114 6.97 2.36 12.95
C ILE A 114 5.76 2.99 12.26
N ALA A 115 5.95 3.53 11.07
CA ALA A 115 4.87 3.91 10.16
C ALA A 115 4.64 2.79 9.15
N PHE A 116 3.39 2.48 8.82
CA PHE A 116 3.09 1.69 7.64
C PHE A 116 2.99 2.61 6.42
N MET A 117 3.40 2.11 5.27
CA MET A 117 3.18 2.76 3.98
C MET A 117 2.73 1.72 2.97
N GLY A 118 1.82 2.09 2.07
CA GLY A 118 1.41 1.19 1.01
C GLY A 118 0.75 1.91 -0.16
N ASP A 119 1.02 1.41 -1.37
CA ASP A 119 0.40 1.86 -2.60
C ASP A 119 -0.49 0.76 -3.20
N SER A 120 -1.66 1.11 -3.72
CA SER A 120 -2.58 0.17 -4.40
C SER A 120 -2.86 -1.09 -3.56
N ALA A 121 -2.51 -2.29 -4.05
CA ALA A 121 -2.60 -3.56 -3.29
C ALA A 121 -1.77 -3.53 -2.00
N GLY A 122 -0.63 -2.82 -1.96
CA GLY A 122 0.14 -2.61 -0.74
C GLY A 122 -0.60 -1.73 0.28
N GLY A 123 -1.41 -0.79 -0.19
CA GLY A 123 -2.34 -0.03 0.66
C GLY A 123 -3.42 -0.92 1.26
N ASN A 124 -3.93 -1.90 0.49
CA ASN A 124 -4.81 -2.95 1.01
C ASN A 124 -4.12 -3.76 2.09
N LEU A 125 -2.91 -4.25 1.80
CA LEU A 125 -2.13 -5.08 2.73
C LEU A 125 -1.85 -4.35 4.05
N ALA A 126 -1.50 -3.06 3.99
CA ALA A 126 -1.30 -2.25 5.19
C ALA A 126 -2.58 -2.16 6.04
N LEU A 127 -3.74 -1.90 5.42
CA LEU A 127 -5.02 -1.82 6.11
C LEU A 127 -5.45 -3.18 6.67
N ALA A 128 -5.38 -4.24 5.85
CA ALA A 128 -5.74 -5.61 6.27
C ALA A 128 -4.89 -6.09 7.44
N LEU A 129 -3.57 -5.81 7.40
CA LEU A 129 -2.68 -6.14 8.49
C LEU A 129 -3.01 -5.36 9.77
N MET A 130 -3.29 -4.06 9.67
CA MET A 130 -3.69 -3.26 10.83
C MET A 130 -5.01 -3.76 11.44
N LEU A 131 -5.99 -4.17 10.62
CA LEU A 131 -7.23 -4.79 11.11
C LEU A 131 -6.93 -6.09 11.87
N LYS A 132 -6.10 -6.96 11.30
CA LYS A 132 -5.69 -8.22 11.92
C LYS A 132 -4.94 -7.99 13.23
N LEU A 133 -3.97 -7.09 13.26
CA LEU A 133 -3.19 -6.76 14.46
C LEU A 133 -4.09 -6.24 15.58
N ARG A 134 -5.03 -5.35 15.28
CA ARG A 134 -6.02 -4.86 16.26
C ARG A 134 -6.86 -5.99 16.82
N ASP A 135 -7.41 -6.85 15.96
CA ASP A 135 -8.29 -7.94 16.36
C ASP A 135 -7.56 -9.00 17.21
N GLU A 136 -6.24 -9.10 17.02
CA GLU A 136 -5.34 -9.93 17.84
C GLU A 136 -4.77 -9.20 19.07
N ASN A 137 -5.18 -7.95 19.31
CA ASN A 137 -4.65 -7.10 20.39
C ASN A 137 -3.13 -6.91 20.31
N LYS A 138 -2.56 -6.93 19.11
CA LYS A 138 -1.16 -6.60 18.85
C LYS A 138 -0.98 -5.08 18.69
N PRO A 139 0.23 -4.55 18.97
CA PRO A 139 0.51 -3.13 18.77
C PRO A 139 0.29 -2.70 17.31
N LEU A 140 -0.35 -1.55 17.11
CA LEU A 140 -0.47 -0.91 15.78
C LEU A 140 0.72 0.01 15.52
N PRO A 141 1.05 0.30 14.24
CA PRO A 141 1.98 1.37 13.89
C PRO A 141 1.44 2.72 14.35
N PHE A 142 2.31 3.72 14.57
CA PHE A 142 1.84 5.05 15.00
C PHE A 142 1.06 5.80 13.93
N THR A 143 1.22 5.45 12.65
CA THR A 143 0.51 6.05 11.51
C THR A 143 0.57 5.14 10.29
N ALA A 144 -0.29 5.43 9.29
CA ALA A 144 -0.18 4.84 7.96
C ALA A 144 -0.25 5.90 6.85
N LEU A 145 0.52 5.68 5.79
CA LEU A 145 0.62 6.52 4.59
C LEU A 145 0.13 5.69 3.39
N LEU A 146 -1.07 5.96 2.92
CA LEU A 146 -1.73 5.15 1.91
C LEU A 146 -1.85 5.92 0.59
N PHE A 147 -1.50 5.27 -0.51
CA PHE A 147 -1.54 5.86 -1.85
C PHE A 147 -2.42 5.00 -2.75
N SER A 148 -3.54 5.57 -3.22
CA SER A 148 -4.51 4.87 -4.05
C SER A 148 -4.86 3.47 -3.52
N PRO A 149 -5.20 3.30 -2.22
CA PRO A 149 -5.37 1.97 -1.62
C PRO A 149 -6.51 1.21 -2.31
N TRP A 150 -6.24 -0.04 -2.70
CA TRP A 150 -7.25 -0.93 -3.26
C TRP A 150 -7.94 -1.71 -2.12
N ALA A 151 -9.05 -1.22 -1.61
CA ALA A 151 -9.65 -1.73 -0.39
C ALA A 151 -10.98 -2.48 -0.57
N ASP A 152 -11.49 -2.59 -1.81
CA ASP A 152 -12.72 -3.30 -2.15
C ASP A 152 -12.50 -4.34 -3.26
N MET A 153 -12.34 -5.60 -2.86
CA MET A 153 -12.18 -6.73 -3.79
C MET A 153 -13.50 -7.19 -4.43
N LEU A 154 -14.62 -6.51 -4.14
CA LEU A 154 -15.90 -6.71 -4.81
C LEU A 154 -16.16 -5.65 -5.89
N ALA A 155 -15.29 -4.64 -6.02
CA ALA A 155 -15.47 -3.54 -6.96
C ALA A 155 -16.89 -2.94 -6.87
N SER A 156 -17.40 -2.72 -5.65
CA SER A 156 -18.79 -2.34 -5.38
C SER A 156 -19.01 -0.84 -5.30
N GLY A 157 -17.93 -0.07 -5.08
CA GLY A 157 -17.97 1.37 -4.91
C GLY A 157 -18.47 2.12 -6.16
N GLU A 158 -19.08 3.28 -5.98
CA GLU A 158 -19.71 4.06 -7.07
C GLU A 158 -18.70 4.45 -8.17
N THR A 159 -17.44 4.76 -7.81
CA THR A 159 -16.44 5.16 -8.80
C THR A 159 -15.97 4.02 -9.70
N TYR A 160 -16.16 2.76 -9.29
CA TYR A 160 -15.95 1.62 -10.19
C TYR A 160 -16.89 1.67 -11.39
N LYS A 161 -18.14 2.11 -11.21
CA LYS A 161 -19.12 2.27 -12.28
C LYS A 161 -18.88 3.55 -13.08
N THR A 162 -18.77 4.68 -12.41
CA THR A 162 -18.73 5.99 -13.05
C THR A 162 -17.43 6.31 -13.76
N LEU A 163 -16.31 5.70 -13.33
CA LEU A 163 -14.99 5.91 -13.91
C LEU A 163 -14.46 4.73 -14.73
N TYR A 164 -15.24 3.65 -14.89
CA TYR A 164 -14.81 2.46 -15.64
C TYR A 164 -14.36 2.76 -17.07
N SER A 165 -15.06 3.65 -17.77
CA SER A 165 -14.71 4.02 -19.15
C SER A 165 -13.49 4.95 -19.26
N THR A 166 -13.04 5.56 -18.15
CA THR A 166 -12.02 6.60 -18.15
C THR A 166 -10.77 6.25 -17.34
N ASP A 167 -10.85 5.25 -16.47
CA ASP A 167 -9.68 4.76 -15.74
C ASP A 167 -8.70 4.10 -16.71
N LEU A 168 -7.44 4.57 -16.72
CA LEU A 168 -6.42 4.14 -17.68
C LEU A 168 -5.83 2.77 -17.36
N LEU A 169 -6.01 2.27 -16.14
CA LEU A 169 -5.36 1.04 -15.69
C LEU A 169 -6.34 -0.13 -15.55
N PHE A 170 -7.50 0.09 -14.97
CA PHE A 170 -8.48 -0.95 -14.65
C PHE A 170 -9.74 -0.87 -15.51
N GLY A 171 -9.94 0.23 -16.20
CA GLY A 171 -11.14 0.47 -16.99
C GLY A 171 -11.04 -0.01 -18.43
N GLU A 172 -12.19 -0.01 -19.11
CA GLU A 172 -12.29 -0.29 -20.54
C GLU A 172 -12.96 0.89 -21.25
N LYS A 173 -12.23 1.54 -22.16
CA LYS A 173 -12.69 2.71 -22.88
C LYS A 173 -14.03 2.46 -23.58
N GLY A 174 -15.01 3.33 -23.32
CA GLY A 174 -16.34 3.27 -23.94
C GLY A 174 -17.27 2.20 -23.39
N LYS A 175 -16.86 1.48 -22.32
CA LYS A 175 -17.72 0.51 -21.63
C LYS A 175 -18.21 1.05 -20.29
N THR A 176 -19.31 0.50 -19.82
CA THR A 176 -19.85 0.72 -18.46
C THR A 176 -19.61 -0.52 -17.60
N LEU A 177 -19.44 -0.35 -16.32
CA LEU A 177 -19.37 -1.47 -15.39
C LEU A 177 -20.82 -1.86 -14.97
N ASP A 178 -21.52 -2.53 -15.90
CA ASP A 178 -22.74 -3.26 -15.59
C ASP A 178 -22.42 -4.58 -14.88
N GLU A 179 -23.46 -5.34 -14.51
CA GLU A 179 -23.28 -6.58 -13.75
C GLU A 179 -22.42 -7.61 -14.50
N SER A 180 -22.65 -7.78 -15.82
CA SER A 180 -21.86 -8.71 -16.65
C SER A 180 -20.39 -8.32 -16.78
N ASN A 181 -20.09 -7.04 -16.94
CA ASN A 181 -18.71 -6.56 -17.01
C ASN A 181 -18.03 -6.59 -15.65
N ARG A 182 -18.79 -6.41 -14.56
CA ARG A 182 -18.28 -6.57 -13.20
C ARG A 182 -17.88 -8.00 -12.91
N GLU A 183 -18.68 -8.99 -13.28
CA GLU A 183 -18.33 -10.41 -13.14
C GLU A 183 -17.06 -10.74 -13.89
N LYS A 184 -16.90 -10.27 -15.14
CA LYS A 184 -15.67 -10.45 -15.93
C LYS A 184 -14.46 -9.78 -15.27
N LEU A 185 -14.64 -8.58 -14.72
CA LEU A 185 -13.59 -7.90 -13.98
C LEU A 185 -13.16 -8.73 -12.77
N LEU A 186 -14.11 -9.21 -11.97
CA LEU A 186 -13.86 -10.00 -10.78
C LEU A 186 -13.24 -11.38 -11.08
N ASP A 187 -13.45 -11.92 -12.28
CA ASP A 187 -12.86 -13.17 -12.76
C ASP A 187 -11.49 -12.97 -13.45
N SER A 188 -11.09 -11.72 -13.66
CA SER A 188 -9.82 -11.41 -14.32
C SER A 188 -8.60 -11.72 -13.45
N ASP A 189 -7.45 -11.79 -14.08
CA ASP A 189 -6.17 -12.07 -13.42
C ASP A 189 -5.85 -11.08 -12.29
N ILE A 190 -6.38 -9.84 -12.36
CA ILE A 190 -6.17 -8.81 -11.32
C ILE A 190 -6.68 -9.30 -9.95
N PHE A 191 -7.74 -10.11 -9.92
CA PHE A 191 -8.33 -10.63 -8.70
C PHE A 191 -7.88 -12.06 -8.32
N LEU A 192 -6.82 -12.59 -8.95
CA LEU A 192 -6.31 -13.94 -8.67
C LEU A 192 -5.92 -14.13 -7.21
N TYR A 193 -5.38 -13.10 -6.54
CA TYR A 193 -5.00 -13.18 -5.13
C TYR A 193 -6.16 -13.58 -4.23
N CYS A 194 -7.34 -13.00 -4.45
CA CYS A 194 -8.53 -13.26 -3.64
C CYS A 194 -9.57 -14.17 -4.32
N LYS A 195 -9.18 -14.93 -5.35
CA LYS A 195 -10.12 -15.74 -6.16
C LYS A 195 -10.92 -16.72 -5.31
N ASP A 196 -10.26 -17.37 -4.36
CA ASP A 196 -10.84 -18.42 -3.51
C ASP A 196 -11.16 -17.91 -2.09
N ALA A 197 -11.03 -16.59 -1.85
CA ALA A 197 -11.25 -15.98 -0.54
C ALA A 197 -12.67 -15.40 -0.43
N ASP A 198 -13.16 -15.29 0.80
CA ASP A 198 -14.33 -14.47 1.09
C ASP A 198 -13.97 -12.99 0.91
N ARG A 199 -14.44 -12.41 -0.19
CA ARG A 199 -14.16 -11.00 -0.55
C ARG A 199 -14.88 -10.00 0.34
N THR A 200 -15.79 -10.43 1.21
CA THR A 200 -16.43 -9.59 2.23
C THR A 200 -15.63 -9.56 3.53
N SER A 201 -14.65 -10.45 3.68
CA SER A 201 -13.74 -10.44 4.83
C SER A 201 -12.98 -9.11 4.91
N PRO A 202 -12.92 -8.45 6.08
CA PRO A 202 -12.14 -7.22 6.28
C PRO A 202 -10.65 -7.37 5.96
N TYR A 203 -10.13 -8.58 6.03
CA TYR A 203 -8.72 -8.88 5.73
C TYR A 203 -8.47 -9.05 4.22
N VAL A 204 -9.53 -9.13 3.41
CA VAL A 204 -9.48 -9.16 1.95
C VAL A 204 -9.93 -7.80 1.40
N SER A 205 -11.04 -7.28 1.91
CA SER A 205 -11.62 -5.98 1.54
C SER A 205 -11.75 -5.09 2.77
N PRO A 206 -10.73 -4.29 3.10
CA PRO A 206 -10.74 -3.40 4.27
C PRO A 206 -11.91 -2.42 4.34
N VAL A 207 -12.60 -2.12 3.24
CA VAL A 207 -13.83 -1.30 3.26
C VAL A 207 -14.94 -1.89 4.16
N TYR A 208 -14.90 -3.20 4.44
CA TYR A 208 -15.84 -3.87 5.35
C TYR A 208 -15.36 -3.91 6.81
N GLY A 209 -14.12 -3.50 7.07
CA GLY A 209 -13.55 -3.45 8.43
C GLY A 209 -14.11 -2.31 9.28
N GLU A 210 -13.98 -2.43 10.59
CA GLU A 210 -14.20 -1.35 11.55
C GLU A 210 -12.86 -0.72 11.92
N TYR A 211 -12.86 0.58 12.24
CA TYR A 211 -11.62 1.37 12.39
C TYR A 211 -11.41 1.94 13.79
N ASP A 212 -12.15 1.40 14.79
CA ASP A 212 -11.93 1.78 16.19
C ASP A 212 -10.51 1.44 16.65
N GLY A 213 -9.88 2.38 17.32
CA GLY A 213 -8.50 2.23 17.80
C GLY A 213 -7.41 2.43 16.75
N PHE A 214 -7.78 2.76 15.50
CA PHE A 214 -6.80 3.03 14.45
C PHE A 214 -6.07 4.35 14.66
N PRO A 215 -4.79 4.44 14.26
CA PRO A 215 -4.05 5.69 14.29
C PRO A 215 -4.55 6.66 13.20
N ARG A 216 -4.16 7.92 13.32
CA ARG A 216 -4.36 8.88 12.23
C ARG A 216 -3.58 8.44 10.99
N MET A 217 -4.15 8.64 9.80
CA MET A 217 -3.56 8.23 8.53
C MET A 217 -3.56 9.36 7.51
N ALA A 218 -2.57 9.36 6.60
CA ALA A 218 -2.61 10.13 5.37
C ALA A 218 -3.04 9.23 4.22
N ILE A 219 -4.05 9.67 3.46
CA ILE A 219 -4.55 8.92 2.31
C ILE A 219 -4.49 9.83 1.08
N VAL A 220 -3.84 9.36 0.04
CA VAL A 220 -3.69 10.06 -1.24
C VAL A 220 -4.36 9.26 -2.34
N ALA A 221 -5.15 9.91 -3.19
CA ALA A 221 -5.80 9.26 -4.33
C ALA A 221 -5.84 10.19 -5.55
N ALA A 222 -6.00 9.61 -6.73
CA ALA A 222 -6.34 10.35 -7.93
C ALA A 222 -7.87 10.53 -8.05
N LYS A 223 -8.32 11.69 -8.55
CA LYS A 223 -9.76 11.90 -8.77
C LYS A 223 -10.33 11.02 -9.90
N ASN A 224 -9.49 10.60 -10.82
CA ASN A 224 -9.88 9.89 -12.04
C ASN A 224 -9.59 8.38 -11.99
N GLU A 225 -9.40 7.81 -10.79
CA GLU A 225 -9.21 6.37 -10.61
C GLU A 225 -10.46 5.68 -10.09
N MET A 226 -10.71 4.45 -10.52
CA MET A 226 -11.84 3.64 -10.06
C MET A 226 -11.81 3.39 -8.55
N LEU A 227 -10.61 3.29 -7.96
CA LEU A 227 -10.40 3.02 -6.53
C LEU A 227 -10.64 4.27 -5.63
N LEU A 228 -11.11 5.38 -6.19
CA LEU A 228 -11.42 6.57 -5.39
C LEU A 228 -12.50 6.29 -4.33
N ALA A 229 -13.51 5.45 -4.64
CA ALA A 229 -14.54 5.08 -3.68
C ALA A 229 -13.97 4.37 -2.46
N ASP A 230 -12.96 3.52 -2.64
CA ASP A 230 -12.28 2.81 -1.56
C ASP A 230 -11.64 3.81 -0.59
N THR A 231 -10.88 4.75 -1.15
CA THR A 231 -10.26 5.84 -0.37
C THR A 231 -11.30 6.64 0.42
N LEU A 232 -12.41 7.01 -0.22
CA LEU A 232 -13.46 7.81 0.44
C LEU A 232 -14.18 7.03 1.54
N THR A 233 -14.44 5.73 1.30
CA THR A 233 -15.06 4.83 2.29
C THR A 233 -14.17 4.67 3.52
N ILE A 234 -12.87 4.43 3.34
CA ILE A 234 -11.91 4.34 4.45
C ILE A 234 -11.85 5.66 5.23
N ALA A 235 -11.76 6.79 4.53
CA ALA A 235 -11.72 8.10 5.18
C ALA A 235 -13.00 8.39 5.98
N GLU A 236 -14.17 8.02 5.47
CA GLU A 236 -15.45 8.17 6.17
C GLU A 236 -15.53 7.28 7.42
N LYS A 237 -15.10 6.01 7.31
CA LYS A 237 -15.08 5.08 8.45
C LYS A 237 -14.16 5.57 9.56
N LEU A 238 -12.97 6.07 9.24
CA LEU A 238 -12.08 6.69 10.22
C LEU A 238 -12.75 7.89 10.92
N LYS A 239 -13.41 8.78 10.19
CA LYS A 239 -14.11 9.92 10.79
C LYS A 239 -15.21 9.49 11.78
N LYS A 240 -15.91 8.39 11.49
CA LYS A 240 -16.94 7.84 12.39
C LYS A 240 -16.37 7.38 13.74
N THR A 241 -15.09 6.99 13.79
CA THR A 241 -14.39 6.65 15.05
C THR A 241 -13.74 7.86 15.73
N GLY A 242 -13.94 9.07 15.23
CA GLY A 242 -13.32 10.29 15.74
C GLY A 242 -11.90 10.54 15.23
N VAL A 243 -11.39 9.71 14.32
CA VAL A 243 -10.05 9.85 13.72
C VAL A 243 -10.15 10.64 12.41
N GLU A 244 -9.65 11.87 12.38
CA GLU A 244 -9.64 12.68 11.15
C GLU A 244 -8.43 12.31 10.29
N PRO A 245 -8.62 11.67 9.10
CA PRO A 245 -7.52 11.38 8.19
C PRO A 245 -7.06 12.65 7.46
N ALA A 246 -5.78 12.73 7.13
CA ALA A 246 -5.29 13.70 6.16
C ALA A 246 -5.54 13.16 4.74
N LEU A 247 -6.39 13.83 3.98
CA LEU A 247 -6.82 13.37 2.66
C LEU A 247 -6.32 14.31 1.56
N MET A 248 -5.67 13.75 0.53
CA MET A 248 -5.31 14.46 -0.71
C MET A 248 -5.89 13.74 -1.93
N ILE A 249 -6.85 14.38 -2.62
CA ILE A 249 -7.39 13.89 -3.90
C ILE A 249 -6.85 14.77 -5.03
N LYS A 250 -6.06 14.19 -5.93
CA LYS A 250 -5.40 14.92 -6.99
C LYS A 250 -6.17 14.82 -8.32
N HIS A 251 -6.54 15.97 -8.87
CA HIS A 251 -7.16 16.04 -10.19
C HIS A 251 -6.16 15.74 -11.31
N LYS A 252 -6.66 15.21 -12.43
CA LYS A 252 -5.88 14.91 -13.65
C LYS A 252 -4.70 13.96 -13.42
N MET A 253 -4.80 13.13 -12.39
CA MET A 253 -3.85 12.04 -12.13
C MET A 253 -4.53 10.69 -12.39
N PHE A 254 -3.71 9.67 -12.49
CA PHE A 254 -4.08 8.26 -12.71
C PHE A 254 -3.79 7.45 -11.46
N HIS A 255 -4.32 6.23 -11.41
CA HIS A 255 -4.09 5.31 -10.30
C HIS A 255 -2.60 5.15 -10.01
N ASP A 256 -2.25 5.25 -8.73
CA ASP A 256 -0.90 5.03 -8.22
C ASP A 256 0.18 5.89 -8.89
N TYR A 257 -0.15 7.16 -9.17
CA TYR A 257 0.80 8.09 -9.78
C TYR A 257 2.05 8.35 -8.92
N LEU A 258 2.06 7.91 -7.65
CA LEU A 258 3.23 7.94 -6.78
C LEU A 258 4.43 7.24 -7.42
N LEU A 259 4.22 6.12 -8.12
CA LEU A 259 5.28 5.35 -8.78
C LEU A 259 6.00 6.12 -9.91
N ALA A 260 5.43 7.25 -10.34
CA ALA A 260 6.08 8.16 -11.28
C ALA A 260 6.98 9.22 -10.60
N ILE A 261 7.37 9.02 -9.34
CA ILE A 261 8.03 10.03 -8.49
C ILE A 261 9.32 10.62 -9.07
N LYS A 262 10.02 9.88 -9.91
CA LYS A 262 11.22 10.41 -10.60
C LYS A 262 10.87 11.53 -11.59
N TYR A 263 9.73 11.45 -12.23
CA TYR A 263 9.39 12.26 -13.40
C TYR A 263 8.17 13.18 -13.16
N CYS A 264 7.30 12.85 -12.20
CA CYS A 264 6.04 13.54 -11.95
C CYS A 264 6.15 14.48 -10.74
N ARG A 265 5.85 15.76 -10.96
CA ARG A 265 5.81 16.76 -9.89
C ARG A 265 4.71 16.46 -8.88
N GLU A 266 3.56 16.01 -9.35
CA GLU A 266 2.40 15.68 -8.54
C GLU A 266 2.67 14.48 -7.62
N ALA A 267 3.45 13.49 -8.09
CA ALA A 267 3.91 12.38 -7.26
C ALA A 267 4.80 12.86 -6.10
N LYS A 268 5.72 13.81 -6.38
CA LYS A 268 6.54 14.44 -5.33
C LYS A 268 5.69 15.28 -4.36
N GLN A 269 4.64 15.94 -4.83
CA GLN A 269 3.70 16.66 -3.97
C GLN A 269 2.95 15.71 -3.04
N ALA A 270 2.48 14.56 -3.56
CA ALA A 270 1.82 13.50 -2.78
C ALA A 270 2.76 12.94 -1.69
N ALA A 271 3.99 12.59 -2.05
CA ALA A 271 4.99 12.12 -1.10
C ALA A 271 5.28 13.17 -0.01
N ASN A 272 5.49 14.44 -0.39
CA ASN A 272 5.75 15.52 0.56
C ASN A 272 4.55 15.79 1.49
N PHE A 273 3.32 15.66 1.00
CA PHE A 273 2.12 15.75 1.82
C PHE A 273 2.11 14.65 2.90
N ALA A 274 2.35 13.40 2.50
CA ALA A 274 2.40 12.27 3.42
C ALA A 274 3.54 12.42 4.45
N ILE A 275 4.73 12.85 4.02
CA ILE A 275 5.89 13.09 4.89
C ILE A 275 5.56 14.21 5.92
N LYS A 276 4.97 15.32 5.47
CA LYS A 276 4.59 16.41 6.37
C LYS A 276 3.57 15.94 7.40
N PHE A 277 2.60 15.16 6.98
CA PHE A 277 1.60 14.59 7.89
C PHE A 277 2.26 13.65 8.91
N MET A 278 3.08 12.69 8.47
CA MET A 278 3.77 11.74 9.36
C MET A 278 4.56 12.46 10.44
N LYS A 279 5.37 13.48 10.07
CA LYS A 279 6.12 14.29 11.02
C LYS A 279 5.21 15.06 12.00
N SER A 280 4.02 15.49 11.56
CA SER A 280 3.06 16.18 12.43
C SER A 280 2.38 15.26 13.45
N VAL A 281 2.26 13.97 13.17
CA VAL A 281 1.75 12.97 14.12
C VAL A 281 2.85 12.62 15.12
N GLU A 282 4.07 12.34 14.65
CA GLU A 282 5.23 12.02 15.48
C GLU A 282 5.47 13.07 16.61
N THR A 283 5.29 14.35 16.30
CA THR A 283 5.52 15.43 17.29
C THR A 283 4.39 15.63 18.31
N ARG A 284 3.23 15.00 18.14
CA ARG A 284 2.10 15.10 19.07
C ARG A 284 2.10 14.02 20.14
N ASP A 285 2.76 12.89 19.85
CA ASP A 285 2.81 11.71 20.75
C ASP A 285 4.09 11.69 21.60
N ASN A 286 4.96 12.72 21.44
CA ASN A 286 6.10 13.02 22.30
C ASN A 286 5.77 14.19 23.23
#